data_bc80d37484b23fcd822edfa4c1598a5e
#
_entry.id   bc80d37484b23fcd822edfa4c1598a5e
#
_cell.length_a   1.000
_cell.length_b   1.000
_cell.length_c   1.000
_cell.angle_alpha   90.00
_cell.angle_beta   90.00
_cell.angle_gamma   90.00
#
_symmetry.space_group_name_H-M   'P 1'
#
loop_
_entity.id
_entity.type
_entity.pdbx_description
1 polymer ?
#
loop_
_entity_poly.entity_id
_entity_poly.type
_entity_poly.pdbx_seq_one_letter_code
_entity_poly.pdbx_strand_id
1 'polypeptide(L)'
;MYKNIEKQVSLKLKNLVDYQKGQVVSKTLVQNEQLSMTIFSFDKGEEISTHASGGDAMVTVLEGTGRFTVNGEVFILSEGETLIMPKDIPHAVYGEEQFKMQLTVSF
;
A
#
# COMPACT_ATOMS: atom_id res chain seq x y z
N MET A 1 0.97 -18.83 -3.89
CA MET A 1 1.95 -18.97 -2.77
C MET A 1 2.64 -17.62 -2.56
N TYR A 2 3.13 -17.40 -1.36
CA TYR A 2 3.91 -16.19 -1.05
C TYR A 2 5.29 -16.24 -1.69
N LYS A 3 5.77 -15.08 -2.15
CA LYS A 3 7.12 -14.86 -2.67
C LYS A 3 7.73 -13.62 -2.03
N ASN A 4 9.04 -13.46 -2.12
CA ASN A 4 9.78 -12.30 -1.61
C ASN A 4 9.66 -12.09 -0.09
N ILE A 5 9.39 -13.14 0.63
CA ILE A 5 9.28 -13.13 2.09
C ILE A 5 9.76 -14.49 2.62
N GLU A 6 10.56 -14.47 3.68
CA GLU A 6 11.01 -15.71 4.31
C GLU A 6 9.85 -16.46 4.96
N LYS A 7 9.91 -17.78 4.90
CA LYS A 7 8.92 -18.66 5.50
C LYS A 7 9.44 -19.19 6.83
N GLN A 8 8.51 -19.48 7.74
CA GLN A 8 8.81 -20.08 9.04
C GLN A 8 9.72 -19.19 9.91
N VAL A 9 9.58 -17.87 9.75
CA VAL A 9 10.32 -16.85 10.49
C VAL A 9 9.33 -15.75 10.90
N SER A 10 9.43 -15.29 12.13
CA SER A 10 8.69 -14.12 12.59
C SER A 10 9.39 -12.87 12.10
N LEU A 11 8.62 -11.96 11.50
CA LEU A 11 9.15 -10.70 10.96
C LEU A 11 8.09 -9.59 11.01
N LYS A 12 8.53 -8.35 10.82
CA LYS A 12 7.64 -7.20 10.66
C LYS A 12 7.54 -6.87 9.18
N LEU A 13 6.34 -6.76 8.65
CA LEU A 13 6.12 -6.45 7.23
C LEU A 13 6.80 -5.15 6.81
N LYS A 14 6.83 -4.15 7.68
CA LYS A 14 7.48 -2.87 7.39
C LYS A 14 8.97 -2.99 7.11
N ASN A 15 9.61 -4.07 7.57
CA ASN A 15 11.03 -4.29 7.34
C ASN A 15 11.34 -4.94 5.98
N LEU A 16 10.31 -5.28 5.19
CA LEU A 16 10.50 -5.85 3.85
C LEU A 16 10.88 -4.83 2.80
N VAL A 17 10.64 -3.56 3.05
CA VAL A 17 10.99 -2.46 2.14
C VAL A 17 11.65 -1.33 2.91
N ASP A 18 12.59 -0.64 2.26
CA ASP A 18 13.26 0.53 2.81
C ASP A 18 12.81 1.79 2.05
N TYR A 19 12.89 2.95 2.71
CA TYR A 19 12.70 4.21 2.02
C TYR A 19 13.87 4.47 1.09
N GLN A 20 13.56 4.96 -0.12
CA GLN A 20 14.56 5.44 -1.06
C GLN A 20 14.19 6.87 -1.46
N LYS A 21 15.18 7.77 -1.42
CA LYS A 21 14.97 9.18 -1.69
C LYS A 21 14.31 9.39 -3.06
N GLY A 22 13.21 10.14 -3.05
CA GLY A 22 12.48 10.49 -4.26
C GLY A 22 11.75 9.33 -4.92
N GLN A 23 11.48 8.24 -4.19
CA GLN A 23 10.92 7.03 -4.80
C GLN A 23 9.77 6.44 -4.00
N VAL A 24 8.93 5.72 -4.74
CA VAL A 24 8.00 4.71 -4.22
C VAL A 24 8.64 3.36 -4.51
N VAL A 25 8.79 2.53 -3.47
CA VAL A 25 9.36 1.19 -3.58
C VAL A 25 8.29 0.16 -3.27
N SER A 26 8.23 -0.91 -4.04
CA SER A 26 7.26 -1.96 -3.81
C SER A 26 7.88 -3.35 -3.80
N LYS A 27 7.27 -4.24 -3.03
CA LYS A 27 7.62 -5.66 -3.00
C LYS A 27 6.33 -6.48 -3.03
N THR A 28 6.14 -7.22 -4.11
CA THR A 28 4.94 -8.05 -4.27
C THR A 28 5.14 -9.39 -3.55
N LEU A 29 4.18 -9.75 -2.69
CA LEU A 29 4.22 -10.99 -1.93
C LEU A 29 3.31 -12.08 -2.52
N VAL A 30 2.20 -11.68 -3.14
CA VAL A 30 1.26 -12.59 -3.81
C VAL A 30 0.70 -11.89 -5.02
N GLN A 31 0.57 -12.61 -6.12
CA GLN A 31 -0.13 -12.10 -7.29
C GLN A 31 -0.72 -13.25 -8.09
N ASN A 32 -2.05 -13.27 -8.21
CA ASN A 32 -2.79 -14.22 -9.05
C ASN A 32 -4.12 -13.58 -9.46
N GLU A 33 -4.98 -14.35 -10.11
CA GLU A 33 -6.26 -13.85 -10.64
C GLU A 33 -7.24 -13.43 -9.54
N GLN A 34 -7.04 -13.90 -8.31
CA GLN A 34 -7.97 -13.69 -7.19
C GLN A 34 -7.45 -12.71 -6.17
N LEU A 35 -6.13 -12.59 -6.04
CA LEU A 35 -5.50 -11.86 -4.95
C LEU A 35 -4.16 -11.25 -5.39
N SER A 36 -3.95 -10.01 -4.99
CA SER A 36 -2.65 -9.34 -5.06
C SER A 36 -2.32 -8.76 -3.70
N MET A 37 -1.10 -8.96 -3.23
CA MET A 37 -0.62 -8.39 -1.97
C MET A 37 0.76 -7.79 -2.18
N THR A 38 0.92 -6.51 -1.84
CA THR A 38 2.14 -5.75 -2.07
C THR A 38 2.45 -4.89 -0.86
N ILE A 39 3.73 -4.80 -0.50
CA ILE A 39 4.23 -3.88 0.52
C ILE A 39 4.88 -2.71 -0.19
N PHE A 40 4.56 -1.50 0.24
CA PHE A 40 5.08 -0.25 -0.34
C PHE A 40 5.80 0.59 0.70
N SER A 41 6.83 1.30 0.25
CA SER A 41 7.37 2.45 0.98
C SER A 41 7.27 3.69 0.09
N PHE A 42 6.92 4.83 0.69
CA PHE A 42 6.82 6.13 0.01
C PHE A 42 7.76 7.10 0.69
N ASP A 43 8.65 7.73 -0.07
CA ASP A 43 9.32 8.91 0.43
C ASP A 43 8.32 10.05 0.58
N LYS A 44 8.60 11.01 1.46
CA LYS A 44 7.73 12.16 1.67
C LYS A 44 7.51 12.90 0.34
N GLY A 45 6.25 13.17 0.00
CA GLY A 45 5.89 13.90 -1.22
C GLY A 45 5.78 13.03 -2.46
N GLU A 46 6.15 11.77 -2.40
CA GLU A 46 5.99 10.85 -3.52
C GLU A 46 4.56 10.32 -3.59
N GLU A 47 4.09 9.99 -4.79
CA GLU A 47 2.70 9.61 -4.98
C GLU A 47 2.51 8.53 -6.04
N ILE A 48 1.38 7.85 -5.94
CA ILE A 48 0.79 7.09 -7.04
C ILE A 48 -0.43 7.88 -7.49
N SER A 49 -0.41 8.33 -8.76
CA SER A 49 -1.47 9.15 -9.32
C SER A 49 -2.81 8.41 -9.40
N THR A 50 -3.87 9.18 -9.62
CA THR A 50 -5.24 8.65 -9.66
C THR A 50 -5.37 7.50 -10.65
N HIS A 51 -5.91 6.40 -10.19
CA HIS A 51 -6.19 5.20 -10.96
C HIS A 51 -7.32 4.42 -10.27
N ALA A 52 -7.75 3.32 -10.88
CA ALA A 52 -8.74 2.43 -10.29
C ALA A 52 -8.25 1.00 -10.38
N SER A 53 -8.63 0.16 -9.44
CA SER A 53 -8.28 -1.26 -9.46
C SER A 53 -9.48 -2.13 -9.85
N GLY A 54 -9.19 -3.29 -10.46
CA GLY A 54 -10.21 -4.26 -10.88
C GLY A 54 -10.78 -5.10 -9.74
N GLY A 55 -10.44 -4.79 -8.49
CA GLY A 55 -10.96 -5.43 -7.29
C GLY A 55 -10.98 -4.44 -6.13
N ASP A 56 -11.55 -4.88 -5.00
CA ASP A 56 -11.51 -4.07 -3.77
C ASP A 56 -10.09 -4.05 -3.21
N ALA A 57 -9.57 -2.85 -3.01
CA ALA A 57 -8.23 -2.64 -2.49
C ALA A 57 -8.29 -2.27 -1.01
N MET A 58 -7.65 -3.05 -0.16
CA MET A 58 -7.50 -2.75 1.26
C MET A 58 -6.09 -2.28 1.53
N VAL A 59 -5.95 -1.08 2.10
CA VAL A 59 -4.66 -0.57 2.56
C VAL A 59 -4.62 -0.57 4.08
N THR A 60 -3.47 -0.94 4.64
CA THR A 60 -3.16 -0.77 6.06
C THR A 60 -1.82 -0.07 6.16
N VAL A 61 -1.77 1.04 6.88
CA VAL A 61 -0.53 1.77 7.10
C VAL A 61 0.28 1.03 8.16
N LEU A 62 1.52 0.70 7.83
CA LEU A 62 2.44 -0.03 8.69
C LEU A 62 3.33 0.91 9.52
N GLU A 63 3.58 2.11 9.00
CA GLU A 63 4.45 3.11 9.61
C GLU A 63 4.24 4.44 8.91
N GLY A 64 4.36 5.55 9.65
CA GLY A 64 4.26 6.89 9.07
C GLY A 64 2.83 7.32 8.77
N THR A 65 2.66 8.26 7.83
CA THR A 65 1.36 8.86 7.50
C THR A 65 1.20 9.01 6.00
N GLY A 66 0.12 8.43 5.46
CA GLY A 66 -0.24 8.54 4.05
C GLY A 66 -1.55 9.29 3.86
N ARG A 67 -1.68 9.96 2.70
CA ARG A 67 -2.92 10.58 2.26
C ARG A 67 -3.52 9.76 1.14
N PHE A 68 -4.77 9.37 1.31
CA PHE A 68 -5.52 8.57 0.35
C PHE A 68 -6.72 9.36 -0.12
N THR A 69 -6.82 9.59 -1.42
CA THR A 69 -7.97 10.27 -2.01
C THR A 69 -8.78 9.24 -2.77
N VAL A 70 -10.03 9.03 -2.33
CA VAL A 70 -10.92 8.01 -2.90
C VAL A 70 -12.19 8.68 -3.35
N ASN A 71 -12.46 8.66 -4.65
CA ASN A 71 -13.62 9.33 -5.25
C ASN A 71 -13.76 10.79 -4.79
N GLY A 72 -12.61 11.49 -4.72
CA GLY A 72 -12.54 12.88 -4.31
C GLY A 72 -12.53 13.13 -2.79
N GLU A 73 -12.75 12.11 -1.97
CA GLU A 73 -12.72 12.21 -0.52
C GLU A 73 -11.32 11.89 0.01
N VAL A 74 -10.81 12.74 0.91
CA VAL A 74 -9.44 12.63 1.46
C VAL A 74 -9.46 11.92 2.81
N PHE A 75 -8.57 10.92 2.95
CA PHE A 75 -8.34 10.17 4.18
C PHE A 75 -6.87 10.26 4.55
N ILE A 76 -6.57 10.69 5.77
CA ILE A 76 -5.21 10.70 6.32
C ILE A 76 -5.09 9.50 7.25
N LEU A 77 -4.22 8.55 6.91
CA LEU A 77 -4.05 7.33 7.68
C LEU A 77 -2.67 7.27 8.32
N SER A 78 -2.63 6.84 9.56
CA SER A 78 -1.41 6.59 10.31
C SER A 78 -1.31 5.10 10.69
N GLU A 79 -0.22 4.73 11.34
CA GLU A 79 0.11 3.34 11.69
C GLU A 79 -1.10 2.60 12.28
N GLY A 80 -1.38 1.44 11.72
CA GLY A 80 -2.47 0.55 12.15
C GLY A 80 -3.84 0.86 11.56
N GLU A 81 -4.00 1.99 10.87
CA GLU A 81 -5.28 2.35 10.26
C GLU A 81 -5.45 1.70 8.89
N THR A 82 -6.69 1.35 8.56
CA THR A 82 -7.05 0.60 7.35
C THR A 82 -8.18 1.31 6.60
N LEU A 83 -8.13 1.23 5.26
CA LEU A 83 -9.15 1.78 4.37
C LEU A 83 -9.41 0.79 3.25
N ILE A 84 -10.68 0.60 2.89
CA ILE A 84 -11.07 -0.12 1.67
C ILE A 84 -11.33 0.92 0.58
N MET A 85 -10.63 0.77 -0.54
CA MET A 85 -10.86 1.53 -1.77
C MET A 85 -11.63 0.62 -2.73
N PRO A 86 -12.92 0.90 -2.99
CA PRO A 86 -13.75 -0.06 -3.72
C PRO A 86 -13.32 -0.25 -5.17
N LYS A 87 -13.64 -1.42 -5.72
CA LYS A 87 -13.45 -1.76 -7.13
C LYS A 87 -13.96 -0.63 -8.05
N ASP A 88 -13.17 -0.30 -9.07
CA ASP A 88 -13.50 0.65 -10.13
C ASP A 88 -13.70 2.11 -9.66
N ILE A 89 -13.45 2.40 -8.38
CA ILE A 89 -13.52 3.77 -7.85
C ILE A 89 -12.14 4.41 -7.94
N PRO A 90 -12.03 5.62 -8.55
CA PRO A 90 -10.74 6.32 -8.66
C PRO A 90 -10.12 6.63 -7.30
N HIS A 91 -8.84 6.35 -7.16
CA HIS A 91 -8.10 6.63 -5.94
C HIS A 91 -6.64 7.02 -6.24
N ALA A 92 -6.06 7.76 -5.32
CA ALA A 92 -4.66 8.21 -5.36
C ALA A 92 -4.03 8.08 -3.98
N VAL A 93 -2.72 7.91 -3.94
CA VAL A 93 -1.94 7.75 -2.70
C VAL A 93 -0.80 8.74 -2.71
N TYR A 94 -0.59 9.45 -1.58
CA TYR A 94 0.42 10.47 -1.44
C TYR A 94 1.13 10.37 -0.09
N GLY A 95 2.45 10.50 -0.10
CA GLY A 95 3.26 10.48 1.13
C GLY A 95 3.20 11.81 1.88
N GLU A 96 2.26 11.94 2.83
CA GLU A 96 2.21 13.10 3.73
C GLU A 96 3.52 13.23 4.50
N GLU A 97 4.00 12.08 5.01
CA GLU A 97 5.32 11.86 5.54
C GLU A 97 5.87 10.62 4.84
N GLN A 98 7.10 10.23 5.12
CA GLN A 98 7.55 8.89 4.77
C GLN A 98 6.60 7.88 5.39
N PHE A 99 6.11 6.93 4.63
CA PHE A 99 5.24 5.90 5.18
C PHE A 99 5.35 4.58 4.42
N LYS A 100 4.93 3.52 5.10
CA LYS A 100 4.85 2.18 4.53
C LYS A 100 3.45 1.66 4.66
N MET A 101 3.00 0.92 3.66
CA MET A 101 1.66 0.33 3.67
C MET A 101 1.66 -1.07 3.09
N GLN A 102 0.68 -1.84 3.51
CA GLN A 102 0.30 -3.11 2.89
C GLN A 102 -0.93 -2.86 2.04
N LEU A 103 -0.89 -3.31 0.79
CA LEU A 103 -2.01 -3.25 -0.13
C LEU A 103 -2.42 -4.66 -0.50
N THR A 104 -3.69 -4.98 -0.27
CA THR A 104 -4.29 -6.25 -0.69
C THR A 104 -5.45 -5.96 -1.61
N VAL A 105 -5.42 -6.51 -2.82
CA VAL A 105 -6.52 -6.37 -3.78
C VAL A 105 -7.20 -7.74 -3.91
N SER A 106 -8.50 -7.75 -3.65
CA SER A 106 -9.36 -8.92 -3.81
C SER A 106 -10.15 -8.75 -5.11
N PHE A 107 -9.87 -9.60 -6.07
CA PHE A 107 -10.52 -9.55 -7.37
C PHE A 107 -11.79 -10.38 -7.43
#